data_77de1bc65f6a0b8e94ffb9d98d24043f
#
_entry.id   77de1bc65f6a0b8e94ffb9d98d24043f
#
_cell.length_a   1.000
_cell.length_b   1.000
_cell.length_c   1.000
_cell.angle_alpha   90.00
_cell.angle_beta   90.00
_cell.angle_gamma   90.00
#
_symmetry.space_group_name_H-M   'P 1'
#
loop_
_entity.id
_entity.type
_entity.pdbx_description
1 polymer ?
#
loop_
_entity_poly.entity_id
_entity_poly.type
_entity_poly.pdbx_seq_one_letter_code
_entity_poly.pdbx_strand_id
1 'polypeptide(L)'
;LCLCTLHANNANQAIDRILSFFPSERHSQVLMDLSLNLKAMIAQMLLPHVSGRGRVPVMEVLLSSPLIADHIRSGNLHLIKEVMTRSTERGMQTLDQSLLDKYRQGEISAEEAIRCADSANEVRLGIKMFDRGRRAFGDSVDLRIEG
;
A
#
# COMPACT_ATOMS: atom_id res chain seq x y z
N LEU A 1 24.93 -4.64 -1.97
CA LEU A 1 23.59 -4.12 -2.21
C LEU A 1 23.28 -4.25 -3.70
N CYS A 2 22.14 -4.85 -4.03
CA CYS A 2 21.60 -4.95 -5.38
C CYS A 2 20.28 -4.17 -5.43
N LEU A 3 20.08 -3.36 -6.46
CA LEU A 3 18.83 -2.68 -6.76
C LEU A 3 18.36 -3.18 -8.13
N CYS A 4 17.09 -3.59 -8.20
CA CYS A 4 16.46 -4.02 -9.44
C CYS A 4 15.05 -3.47 -9.57
N THR A 5 14.53 -3.43 -10.80
CA THR A 5 13.16 -3.02 -11.10
C THR A 5 12.37 -4.18 -11.71
N LEU A 6 11.09 -4.24 -11.36
CA LEU A 6 10.15 -5.28 -11.81
C LEU A 6 8.85 -4.63 -12.28
N HIS A 7 8.18 -5.26 -13.25
CA HIS A 7 6.81 -4.90 -13.62
C HIS A 7 5.83 -5.56 -12.65
N ALA A 8 5.57 -4.89 -11.52
CA ALA A 8 4.64 -5.31 -10.49
C ALA A 8 4.02 -4.06 -9.83
N ASN A 9 2.76 -4.17 -9.39
CA ASN A 9 2.02 -3.06 -8.79
C ASN A 9 2.14 -3.05 -7.26
N ASN A 10 2.49 -4.17 -6.63
CA ASN A 10 2.66 -4.31 -5.19
C ASN A 10 3.70 -5.39 -4.87
N ALA A 11 4.06 -5.52 -3.59
CA ALA A 11 5.10 -6.44 -3.11
C ALA A 11 4.77 -7.91 -3.39
N ASN A 12 3.52 -8.34 -3.22
CA ASN A 12 3.12 -9.72 -3.49
C ASN A 12 3.30 -10.07 -4.96
N GLN A 13 2.82 -9.20 -5.87
CA GLN A 13 3.01 -9.36 -7.30
C GLN A 13 4.50 -9.35 -7.69
N ALA A 14 5.32 -8.56 -6.99
CA ALA A 14 6.76 -8.55 -7.22
C ALA A 14 7.41 -9.89 -6.87
N ILE A 15 7.02 -10.51 -5.75
CA ILE A 15 7.51 -11.84 -5.36
C ILE A 15 7.04 -12.89 -6.37
N ASP A 16 5.76 -12.90 -6.74
CA ASP A 16 5.22 -13.82 -7.75
C ASP A 16 5.94 -13.65 -9.09
N ARG A 17 6.26 -12.41 -9.45
CA ARG A 17 7.02 -12.12 -10.67
C ARG A 17 8.44 -12.67 -10.61
N ILE A 18 9.12 -12.54 -9.45
CA ILE A 18 10.44 -13.15 -9.25
C ILE A 18 10.34 -14.67 -9.41
N LEU A 19 9.37 -15.31 -8.75
CA LEU A 19 9.17 -16.76 -8.84
C LEU A 19 8.93 -17.21 -10.29
N SER A 20 8.20 -16.42 -11.08
CA SER A 20 7.91 -16.76 -12.49
C SER A 20 9.15 -16.83 -13.41
N PHE A 21 10.31 -16.32 -12.98
CA PHE A 21 11.55 -16.44 -13.73
C PHE A 21 12.26 -17.79 -13.50
N PHE A 22 11.79 -18.61 -12.55
CA PHE A 22 12.40 -19.87 -12.16
C PHE A 22 11.42 -21.04 -12.34
N PRO A 23 11.90 -22.23 -12.65
CA PRO A 23 11.06 -23.42 -12.64
C PRO A 23 10.56 -23.72 -11.23
N SER A 24 9.39 -24.36 -11.12
CA SER A 24 8.69 -24.61 -9.85
C SER A 24 9.52 -25.32 -8.80
N GLU A 25 10.42 -26.23 -9.24
CA GLU A 25 11.32 -26.99 -8.37
C GLU A 25 12.31 -26.09 -7.60
N ARG A 26 12.52 -24.87 -8.09
CA ARG A 26 13.42 -23.89 -7.46
C ARG A 26 12.69 -22.83 -6.62
N HIS A 27 11.37 -22.80 -6.63
CA HIS A 27 10.62 -21.76 -5.92
C HIS A 27 10.94 -21.72 -4.42
N SER A 28 11.06 -22.88 -3.76
CA SER A 28 11.44 -22.96 -2.33
C SER A 28 12.81 -22.34 -2.05
N GLN A 29 13.79 -22.59 -2.93
CA GLN A 29 15.11 -22.00 -2.80
C GLN A 29 15.08 -20.49 -3.00
N VAL A 30 14.34 -19.99 -4.00
CA VAL A 30 14.19 -18.55 -4.27
C VAL A 30 13.52 -17.85 -3.10
N LEU A 31 12.46 -18.42 -2.54
CA LEU A 31 11.80 -17.87 -1.35
C LEU A 31 12.74 -17.84 -0.13
N MET A 32 13.55 -18.89 0.08
CA MET A 32 14.58 -18.90 1.12
C MET A 32 15.57 -17.75 0.91
N ASP A 33 16.11 -17.59 -0.31
CA ASP A 33 17.09 -16.57 -0.63
C ASP A 33 16.51 -15.15 -0.47
N LEU A 34 15.26 -14.93 -0.90
CA LEU A 34 14.54 -13.67 -0.66
C LEU A 34 14.35 -13.40 0.83
N SER A 35 13.95 -14.41 1.62
CA SER A 35 13.72 -14.24 3.06
C SER A 35 14.96 -13.78 3.82
N LEU A 36 16.15 -14.20 3.37
CA LEU A 36 17.43 -13.87 3.99
C LEU A 36 18.01 -12.53 3.51
N ASN A 37 17.80 -12.20 2.24
CA ASN A 37 18.55 -11.13 1.57
C ASN A 37 17.69 -9.89 1.24
N LEU A 38 16.36 -10.01 1.16
CA LEU A 38 15.48 -8.89 0.88
C LEU A 38 15.64 -7.79 1.93
N LYS A 39 15.79 -6.56 1.50
CA LYS A 39 15.82 -5.38 2.39
C LYS A 39 14.54 -4.58 2.30
N ALA A 40 14.07 -4.31 1.10
CA ALA A 40 12.84 -3.58 0.85
C ALA A 40 12.26 -3.92 -0.53
N MET A 41 10.94 -3.77 -0.67
CA MET A 41 10.26 -3.63 -1.95
C MET A 41 9.47 -2.34 -1.93
N ILE A 42 9.59 -1.55 -3.00
CA ILE A 42 8.87 -0.28 -3.15
C ILE A 42 8.12 -0.34 -4.47
N ALA A 43 6.80 -0.25 -4.41
CA ALA A 43 5.98 -0.07 -5.59
C ALA A 43 5.47 1.37 -5.65
N GLN A 44 5.36 1.91 -6.86
CA GLN A 44 4.94 3.29 -7.07
C GLN A 44 3.99 3.37 -8.27
N MET A 45 2.95 4.18 -8.13
CA MET A 45 2.13 4.63 -9.25
C MET A 45 1.94 6.15 -9.20
N LEU A 46 1.65 6.75 -10.34
CA LEU A 46 1.41 8.18 -10.48
C LEU A 46 -0.05 8.41 -10.87
N LEU A 47 -0.81 9.06 -9.98
CA LEU A 47 -2.22 9.38 -10.19
C LEU A 47 -2.42 10.84 -10.60
N PRO A 48 -3.48 11.17 -11.35
CA PRO A 48 -3.82 12.57 -11.65
C PRO A 48 -4.10 13.34 -10.36
N HIS A 49 -3.54 14.54 -10.25
CA HIS A 49 -3.93 15.46 -9.19
C HIS A 49 -5.32 16.04 -9.44
N VAL A 50 -6.13 16.23 -8.39
CA VAL A 50 -7.52 16.75 -8.50
C VAL A 50 -7.62 18.09 -9.23
N SER A 51 -6.57 18.93 -9.20
CA SER A 51 -6.52 20.19 -9.95
C SER A 51 -6.41 20.03 -11.47
N GLY A 52 -6.25 18.80 -11.98
CA GLY A 52 -5.97 18.52 -13.38
C GLY A 52 -4.54 18.85 -13.83
N ARG A 53 -3.69 19.31 -12.92
CA ARG A 53 -2.28 19.65 -13.21
C ARG A 53 -1.33 18.78 -12.39
N GLY A 54 -0.44 18.10 -13.09
CA GLY A 54 0.57 17.23 -12.47
C GLY A 54 0.04 15.87 -12.02
N ARG A 55 0.89 15.14 -11.34
CA ARG A 55 0.63 13.78 -10.84
C ARG A 55 1.07 13.63 -9.40
N VAL A 56 0.39 12.78 -8.66
CA VAL A 56 0.62 12.48 -7.25
C VAL A 56 1.25 11.08 -7.17
N PRO A 57 2.42 10.92 -6.54
CA PRO A 57 2.98 9.61 -6.30
C PRO A 57 2.23 8.90 -5.16
N VAL A 58 1.78 7.69 -5.43
CA VAL A 58 1.22 6.76 -4.45
C VAL A 58 2.18 5.60 -4.33
N MET A 59 2.55 5.23 -3.11
CA MET A 59 3.63 4.28 -2.87
C MET A 59 3.21 3.19 -1.89
N GLU A 60 3.62 1.97 -2.21
CA GLU A 60 3.68 0.87 -1.26
C GLU A 60 5.13 0.68 -0.82
N VAL A 61 5.36 0.47 0.48
CA VAL A 61 6.68 0.25 1.07
C VAL A 61 6.64 -0.97 1.97
N LEU A 62 7.29 -2.04 1.52
CA LEU A 62 7.57 -3.24 2.32
C LEU A 62 9.02 -3.16 2.79
N LEU A 63 9.25 -3.27 4.09
CA LEU A 63 10.57 -3.41 4.69
C LEU A 63 10.77 -4.82 5.23
N SER A 64 11.99 -5.32 5.17
CA SER A 64 12.32 -6.61 5.77
C SER A 64 12.18 -6.55 7.30
N SER A 65 11.53 -7.56 7.85
CA SER A 65 11.46 -7.83 9.29
C SER A 65 11.49 -9.35 9.52
N PRO A 66 11.75 -9.84 10.74
CA PRO A 66 11.74 -11.28 11.00
C PRO A 66 10.42 -11.95 10.60
N LEU A 67 9.28 -11.30 10.83
CA LEU A 67 7.97 -11.81 10.48
C LEU A 67 7.72 -11.82 8.96
N ILE A 68 8.12 -10.77 8.25
CA ILE A 68 8.07 -10.72 6.79
C ILE A 68 8.97 -11.81 6.18
N ALA A 69 10.19 -11.96 6.69
CA ALA A 69 11.12 -13.01 6.24
C ALA A 69 10.53 -14.41 6.44
N ASP A 70 9.87 -14.66 7.57
CA ASP A 70 9.21 -15.94 7.86
C ASP A 70 8.05 -16.22 6.90
N HIS A 71 7.20 -15.23 6.63
CA HIS A 71 6.10 -15.36 5.66
C HIS A 71 6.62 -15.62 4.24
N ILE A 72 7.68 -14.92 3.80
CA ILE A 72 8.30 -15.16 2.49
C ILE A 72 8.84 -16.59 2.44
N ARG A 73 9.63 -17.02 3.43
CA ARG A 73 10.23 -18.35 3.49
C ARG A 73 9.18 -19.46 3.43
N SER A 74 8.08 -19.28 4.14
CA SER A 74 6.97 -20.24 4.22
C SER A 74 6.00 -20.18 3.03
N GLY A 75 6.18 -19.24 2.08
CA GLY A 75 5.27 -19.04 0.96
C GLY A 75 3.91 -18.43 1.34
N ASN A 76 3.76 -17.93 2.57
CA ASN A 76 2.52 -17.32 3.09
C ASN A 76 2.40 -15.86 2.66
N LEU A 77 2.55 -15.57 1.37
CA LEU A 77 2.64 -14.22 0.83
C LEU A 77 1.37 -13.39 1.10
N HIS A 78 0.20 -14.04 1.18
CA HIS A 78 -1.07 -13.36 1.47
C HIS A 78 -1.10 -12.69 2.86
N LEU A 79 -0.26 -13.13 3.82
CA LEU A 79 -0.18 -12.53 5.16
C LEU A 79 0.72 -11.28 5.21
N ILE A 80 1.54 -11.03 4.20
CA ILE A 80 2.48 -9.92 4.16
C ILE A 80 1.75 -8.58 4.30
N LYS A 81 0.63 -8.40 3.58
CA LYS A 81 -0.15 -7.17 3.61
C LYS A 81 -0.70 -6.86 5.01
N GLU A 82 -1.13 -7.87 5.75
CA GLU A 82 -1.60 -7.71 7.13
C GLU A 82 -0.48 -7.22 8.06
N VAL A 83 0.73 -7.78 7.92
CA VAL A 83 1.90 -7.34 8.69
C VAL A 83 2.25 -5.90 8.34
N MET A 84 2.25 -5.52 7.06
CA MET A 84 2.52 -4.15 6.63
C MET A 84 1.53 -3.16 7.23
N THR A 85 0.24 -3.48 7.20
CA THR A 85 -0.83 -2.64 7.74
C THR A 85 -0.62 -2.32 9.23
N ARG A 86 -0.07 -3.28 9.99
CA ARG A 86 0.18 -3.14 11.44
C ARG A 86 1.57 -2.58 11.78
N SER A 87 2.42 -2.33 10.80
CA SER A 87 3.83 -1.93 11.01
C SER A 87 4.15 -0.55 10.44
N THR A 88 3.18 0.35 10.44
CA THR A 88 3.33 1.71 9.90
C THR A 88 4.36 2.54 10.67
N GLU A 89 4.49 2.34 11.99
CA GLU A 89 5.49 3.00 12.82
C GLU A 89 6.94 2.63 12.42
N ARG A 90 7.12 1.53 11.69
CA ARG A 90 8.42 1.10 11.14
C ARG A 90 8.69 1.61 9.73
N GLY A 91 7.80 2.44 9.19
CA GLY A 91 7.89 2.98 7.83
C GLY A 91 7.34 2.07 6.75
N MET A 92 6.65 0.97 7.09
CA MET A 92 5.89 0.18 6.13
C MET A 92 4.58 0.89 5.78
N GLN A 93 4.16 0.76 4.54
CA GLN A 93 2.93 1.37 4.04
C GLN A 93 2.33 0.50 2.94
N THR A 94 1.05 0.15 3.04
CA THR A 94 0.34 -0.50 1.94
C THR A 94 -0.10 0.54 0.90
N LEU A 95 -0.36 0.07 -0.32
CA LEU A 95 -0.90 0.91 -1.39
C LEU A 95 -2.21 1.58 -0.97
N ASP A 96 -3.11 0.83 -0.33
CA ASP A 96 -4.42 1.32 0.10
C ASP A 96 -4.30 2.41 1.18
N GLN A 97 -3.33 2.30 2.11
CA GLN A 97 -3.02 3.35 3.09
C GLN A 97 -2.53 4.62 2.39
N SER A 98 -1.61 4.48 1.44
CA SER A 98 -1.11 5.62 0.67
C SER A 98 -2.22 6.33 -0.12
N LEU A 99 -3.12 5.56 -0.75
CA LEU A 99 -4.29 6.09 -1.46
C LEU A 99 -5.23 6.88 -0.53
N LEU A 100 -5.55 6.32 0.64
CA LEU A 100 -6.37 6.99 1.64
C LEU A 100 -5.74 8.29 2.14
N ASP A 101 -4.43 8.29 2.37
CA ASP A 101 -3.74 9.49 2.84
C ASP A 101 -3.71 10.59 1.77
N LYS A 102 -3.48 10.23 0.50
CA LYS A 102 -3.55 11.18 -0.61
C LYS A 102 -4.97 11.74 -0.84
N TYR A 103 -6.00 10.90 -0.65
CA TYR A 103 -7.39 11.37 -0.66
C TYR A 103 -7.67 12.34 0.50
N ARG A 104 -7.25 12.03 1.73
CA ARG A 104 -7.42 12.88 2.92
C ARG A 104 -6.74 14.25 2.76
N GLN A 105 -5.59 14.27 2.08
CA GLN A 105 -4.86 15.49 1.74
C GLN A 105 -5.53 16.30 0.61
N GLY A 106 -6.56 15.73 -0.04
CA GLY A 106 -7.25 16.37 -1.17
C GLY A 106 -6.42 16.38 -2.46
N GLU A 107 -5.40 15.52 -2.58
CA GLU A 107 -4.53 15.45 -3.76
C GLU A 107 -5.11 14.58 -4.87
N ILE A 108 -5.88 13.54 -4.53
CA ILE A 108 -6.55 12.65 -5.49
C ILE A 108 -8.04 12.54 -5.19
N SER A 109 -8.85 12.18 -6.20
CA SER A 109 -10.29 11.98 -6.04
C SER A 109 -10.60 10.62 -5.38
N ALA A 110 -11.81 10.50 -4.79
CA ALA A 110 -12.31 9.23 -4.25
C ALA A 110 -12.39 8.14 -5.34
N GLU A 111 -12.78 8.53 -6.55
CA GLU A 111 -12.89 7.62 -7.69
C GLU A 111 -11.52 7.02 -8.07
N GLU A 112 -10.48 7.87 -8.19
CA GLU A 112 -9.11 7.43 -8.46
C GLU A 112 -8.56 6.53 -7.34
N ALA A 113 -8.79 6.89 -6.08
CA ALA A 113 -8.36 6.10 -4.93
C ALA A 113 -8.99 4.69 -4.96
N ILE A 114 -10.31 4.59 -5.20
CA ILE A 114 -11.03 3.31 -5.26
C ILE A 114 -10.61 2.49 -6.49
N ARG A 115 -10.41 3.15 -7.64
CA ARG A 115 -10.03 2.48 -8.90
C ARG A 115 -8.66 1.81 -8.83
N CYS A 116 -7.73 2.44 -8.12
CA CYS A 116 -6.33 1.99 -8.04
C CYS A 116 -6.03 1.15 -6.81
N ALA A 117 -7.02 0.93 -5.93
CA ALA A 117 -6.85 0.18 -4.69
C ALA A 117 -6.63 -1.32 -4.94
N ASP A 118 -5.83 -1.96 -4.10
CA ASP A 118 -5.77 -3.41 -3.99
C ASP A 118 -7.09 -3.96 -3.42
N SER A 119 -7.64 -3.28 -2.40
CA SER A 119 -8.95 -3.58 -1.80
C SER A 119 -9.88 -2.38 -1.92
N ALA A 120 -10.62 -2.30 -3.04
CA ALA A 120 -11.58 -1.22 -3.31
C ALA A 120 -12.62 -1.06 -2.19
N ASN A 121 -13.01 -2.15 -1.51
CA ASN A 121 -13.98 -2.10 -0.42
C ASN A 121 -13.40 -1.46 0.83
N GLU A 122 -12.16 -1.76 1.19
CA GLU A 122 -11.48 -1.16 2.35
C GLU A 122 -11.25 0.33 2.12
N VAL A 123 -10.77 0.72 0.94
CA VAL A 123 -10.55 2.13 0.59
C VAL A 123 -11.89 2.88 0.57
N ARG A 124 -12.97 2.32 0.01
CA ARG A 124 -14.31 2.92 0.02
C ARG A 124 -14.82 3.12 1.46
N LEU A 125 -14.60 2.15 2.34
CA LEU A 125 -14.98 2.26 3.75
C LEU A 125 -14.17 3.35 4.45
N GLY A 126 -12.86 3.40 4.25
CA GLY A 126 -11.97 4.42 4.79
C GLY A 126 -12.36 5.84 4.37
N ILE A 127 -12.71 6.04 3.09
CA ILE A 127 -13.23 7.30 2.56
C ILE A 127 -14.54 7.71 3.26
N LYS A 128 -15.51 6.78 3.35
CA LYS A 128 -16.79 7.05 4.02
C LYS A 128 -16.63 7.43 5.49
N MET A 129 -15.72 6.78 6.20
CA MET A 129 -15.45 7.08 7.61
C MET A 129 -14.83 8.48 7.76
N PHE A 130 -13.87 8.83 6.90
CA PHE A 130 -13.25 10.16 6.90
C PHE A 130 -14.26 11.27 6.58
N ASP A 131 -15.10 11.09 5.56
CA ASP A 131 -16.11 12.09 5.16
C ASP A 131 -17.19 12.29 6.23
N ARG A 132 -17.61 11.22 6.92
CA ARG A 132 -18.53 11.33 8.07
C ARG A 132 -17.91 12.12 9.21
N GLY A 133 -16.64 11.86 9.56
CA GLY A 133 -15.93 12.61 10.59
C GLY A 133 -15.84 14.09 10.25
N ARG A 134 -15.55 14.42 9.02
CA ARG A 134 -15.44 15.81 8.54
C ARG A 134 -16.77 16.56 8.60
N ARG A 135 -17.88 15.92 8.24
CA ARG A 135 -19.23 16.51 8.34
C ARG A 135 -19.63 16.73 9.79
N ALA A 136 -19.44 15.76 10.67
CA ALA A 136 -19.75 15.88 12.09
C ALA A 136 -18.96 16.99 12.78
N PHE A 137 -17.74 17.29 12.33
CA PHE A 137 -16.92 18.38 12.86
C PHE A 137 -17.32 19.74 12.26
N GLY A 138 -17.73 19.80 10.98
CA GLY A 138 -18.24 20.99 10.31
C GLY A 138 -19.53 21.50 10.94
N ASP A 139 -20.49 20.60 11.16
CA ASP A 139 -21.78 20.93 11.80
C ASP A 139 -21.63 21.43 13.25
N SER A 140 -20.58 20.98 13.97
CA SER A 140 -20.34 21.43 15.35
C SER A 140 -19.65 22.81 15.43
N VAL A 141 -19.03 23.30 14.37
CA VAL A 141 -18.42 24.63 14.31
C VAL A 141 -19.46 25.71 14.00
N ASP A 142 -20.43 25.41 13.12
CA ASP A 142 -21.51 26.35 12.79
C ASP A 142 -22.44 26.65 13.97
N LEU A 143 -22.61 25.71 14.90
CA LEU A 143 -23.42 25.92 16.12
C LEU A 143 -22.78 26.82 17.16
N ARG A 144 -21.51 27.21 17.01
CA ARG A 144 -20.79 28.10 17.95
C ARG A 144 -20.73 29.56 17.53
N ILE A 145 -21.24 29.93 16.36
CA ILE A 145 -21.17 31.29 15.83
C ILE A 145 -22.49 32.07 16.00
N GLU A 146 -23.57 31.41 16.44
CA GLU A 146 -24.88 32.03 16.72
C GLU A 146 -25.15 32.17 18.24
N GLY A 147 -24.15 32.55 19.02
CA GLY A 147 -24.26 32.84 20.44
C GLY A 147 -23.75 34.23 20.78
#